data_262b40d6246c6f28954349d8d8d71aaa
#
_entry.id   262b40d6246c6f28954349d8d8d71aaa
#
_cell.length_a   1.000
_cell.length_b   1.000
_cell.length_c   1.000
_cell.angle_alpha   90.00
_cell.angle_beta   90.00
_cell.angle_gamma   90.00
#
_symmetry.space_group_name_H-M   'P 1'
#
loop_
_entity.id
_entity.type
_entity.pdbx_description
1 polymer ?
#
loop_
_entity_poly.entity_id
_entity_poly.type
_entity_poly.pdbx_seq_one_letter_code
_entity_poly.pdbx_strand_id
1 'polypeptide(L)'
;VDYPICKMLITLDPARRDEVLEAGRKQFEGEIDLYPSSPFFIEAVPLGVAKDRSLAALLERLGLTRENLMACGDGLNDRSMIAYAGVGVAMQNAEQPVKDCADYVTTADNNHDGVAEAVEKFILRED
;
A
#
# COMPACT_ATOMS: atom_id res chain seq x y z
N VAL A 1 -17.77 -11.25 17.87
CA VAL A 1 -18.27 -11.38 16.48
C VAL A 1 -17.91 -12.78 15.99
N ASP A 2 -18.84 -13.41 15.26
CA ASP A 2 -18.70 -14.81 14.83
C ASP A 2 -18.19 -14.94 13.36
N TYR A 3 -17.48 -13.91 12.88
CA TYR A 3 -16.89 -13.88 11.55
C TYR A 3 -15.45 -13.35 11.59
N PRO A 4 -14.59 -13.78 10.66
CA PRO A 4 -13.21 -13.33 10.62
C PRO A 4 -13.13 -11.83 10.31
N ILE A 5 -12.36 -11.09 11.10
CA ILE A 5 -12.08 -9.67 10.86
C ILE A 5 -10.79 -9.58 10.03
N CYS A 6 -10.92 -9.05 8.81
CA CYS A 6 -9.77 -8.89 7.92
C CYS A 6 -8.93 -7.65 8.24
N LYS A 7 -9.58 -6.59 8.76
CA LYS A 7 -8.93 -5.33 9.13
C LYS A 7 -9.78 -4.55 10.13
N MET A 8 -9.13 -3.88 11.08
CA MET A 8 -9.74 -2.87 11.93
C MET A 8 -9.09 -1.51 11.67
N LEU A 9 -9.88 -0.45 11.74
CA LEU A 9 -9.42 0.93 11.66
C LEU A 9 -9.60 1.60 13.02
N ILE A 10 -8.50 2.02 13.62
CA ILE A 10 -8.48 2.71 14.91
C ILE A 10 -8.37 4.21 14.65
N THR A 11 -9.37 4.96 15.11
CA THR A 11 -9.41 6.42 15.01
C THR A 11 -8.90 7.05 16.30
N LEU A 12 -8.03 8.05 16.19
CA LEU A 12 -7.42 8.68 17.37
C LEU A 12 -6.97 10.12 17.07
N ASP A 13 -6.65 10.85 18.14
CA ASP A 13 -5.99 12.16 18.03
C ASP A 13 -4.59 11.99 17.40
N PRO A 14 -4.26 12.73 16.32
CA PRO A 14 -2.95 12.66 15.68
C PRO A 14 -1.77 12.85 16.64
N ALA A 15 -1.92 13.69 17.66
CA ALA A 15 -0.87 13.93 18.66
C ALA A 15 -0.53 12.66 19.48
N ARG A 16 -1.42 11.69 19.54
CA ARG A 16 -1.25 10.45 20.29
C ARG A 16 -0.95 9.23 19.40
N ARG A 17 -0.93 9.41 18.08
CA ARG A 17 -0.80 8.29 17.12
C ARG A 17 0.44 7.44 17.39
N ASP A 18 1.59 8.06 17.52
CA ASP A 18 2.86 7.34 17.65
C ASP A 18 2.98 6.64 19.02
N GLU A 19 2.48 7.26 20.11
CA GLU A 19 2.37 6.65 21.42
C GLU A 19 1.48 5.39 21.39
N VAL A 20 0.29 5.51 20.80
CA VAL A 20 -0.69 4.40 20.71
C VAL A 20 -0.17 3.29 19.81
N LEU A 21 0.48 3.64 18.70
CA LEU A 21 1.07 2.68 17.77
C LEU A 21 2.18 1.86 18.44
N GLU A 22 3.08 2.50 19.17
CA GLU A 22 4.17 1.83 19.88
C GLU A 22 3.64 0.92 21.01
N ALA A 23 2.71 1.44 21.81
CA ALA A 23 2.08 0.66 22.87
C ALA A 23 1.33 -0.57 22.34
N GLY A 24 0.57 -0.39 21.23
CA GLY A 24 -0.15 -1.47 20.58
C GLY A 24 0.78 -2.53 20.00
N ARG A 25 1.84 -2.13 19.32
CA ARG A 25 2.85 -3.06 18.77
C ARG A 25 3.50 -3.91 19.85
N LYS A 26 3.80 -3.29 20.99
CA LYS A 26 4.36 -4.01 22.15
C LYS A 26 3.35 -4.96 22.80
N GLN A 27 2.10 -4.54 22.93
CA GLN A 27 1.05 -5.33 23.58
C GLN A 27 0.64 -6.55 22.75
N PHE A 28 0.59 -6.41 21.42
CA PHE A 28 0.11 -7.43 20.48
C PHE A 28 1.23 -8.01 19.59
N GLU A 29 2.46 -7.97 20.10
CA GLU A 29 3.62 -8.52 19.38
C GLU A 29 3.40 -10.00 19.03
N GLY A 30 3.54 -10.31 17.75
CA GLY A 30 3.34 -11.67 17.23
C GLY A 30 1.87 -12.10 17.06
N GLU A 31 0.89 -11.23 17.33
CA GLU A 31 -0.53 -11.52 17.16
C GLU A 31 -1.14 -10.79 15.97
N ILE A 32 -0.84 -9.49 15.83
CA ILE A 32 -1.33 -8.62 14.74
C ILE A 32 -0.25 -7.65 14.29
N ASP A 33 -0.40 -7.15 13.07
CA ASP A 33 0.39 -6.03 12.54
C ASP A 33 -0.37 -4.72 12.67
N LEU A 34 0.33 -3.65 13.08
CA LEU A 34 -0.21 -2.30 13.22
C LEU A 34 0.56 -1.32 12.33
N TYR A 35 -0.17 -0.61 11.46
CA TYR A 35 0.37 0.36 10.52
C TYR A 35 -0.29 1.73 10.64
N PRO A 36 0.46 2.83 10.63
CA PRO A 36 -0.13 4.16 10.47
C PRO A 36 -0.57 4.32 9.01
N SER A 37 -1.84 4.65 8.75
CA SER A 37 -2.37 4.87 7.39
C SER A 37 -2.72 6.33 7.10
N SER A 38 -2.88 7.13 8.13
CA SER A 38 -3.03 8.59 8.06
C SER A 38 -2.71 9.21 9.42
N PRO A 39 -2.67 10.55 9.54
CA PRO A 39 -2.49 11.19 10.85
C PRO A 39 -3.51 10.74 11.91
N PHE A 40 -4.74 10.41 11.50
CA PHE A 40 -5.86 10.07 12.38
C PHE A 40 -6.10 8.57 12.54
N PHE A 41 -5.40 7.72 11.78
CA PHE A 41 -5.72 6.30 11.70
C PHE A 41 -4.52 5.39 11.93
N ILE A 42 -4.77 4.30 12.68
CA ILE A 42 -3.93 3.11 12.73
C ILE A 42 -4.77 1.95 12.17
N GLU A 43 -4.20 1.21 11.24
CA GLU A 43 -4.77 -0.03 10.73
C GLU A 43 -4.20 -1.21 11.51
N ALA A 44 -5.09 -2.09 12.00
CA ALA A 44 -4.74 -3.37 12.59
C ALA A 44 -5.15 -4.48 11.64
N VAL A 45 -4.22 -5.33 11.27
CA VAL A 45 -4.42 -6.45 10.33
C VAL A 45 -3.86 -7.75 10.91
N PRO A 46 -4.32 -8.92 10.44
CA PRO A 46 -3.71 -10.19 10.81
C PRO A 46 -2.21 -10.20 10.52
N LEU A 47 -1.46 -10.94 11.33
CA LEU A 47 -0.01 -11.00 11.23
C LEU A 47 0.46 -11.40 9.82
N GLY A 48 1.38 -10.66 9.28
CA GLY A 48 1.98 -10.91 7.97
C GLY A 48 1.11 -10.51 6.78
N VAL A 49 -0.03 -9.85 6.99
CA VAL A 49 -0.83 -9.28 5.91
C VAL A 49 -0.23 -7.94 5.48
N ALA A 50 0.21 -7.89 4.23
CA ALA A 50 0.73 -6.68 3.59
C ALA A 50 0.25 -6.65 2.12
N LYS A 51 0.25 -5.47 1.50
CA LYS A 51 -0.28 -5.31 0.13
C LYS A 51 0.46 -6.17 -0.88
N ASP A 52 1.79 -6.20 -0.83
CA ASP A 52 2.64 -7.03 -1.69
C ASP A 52 2.37 -8.53 -1.52
N ARG A 53 2.24 -9.02 -0.29
CA ARG A 53 1.94 -10.44 -0.01
C ARG A 53 0.56 -10.84 -0.49
N SER A 54 -0.43 -9.96 -0.31
CA SER A 54 -1.80 -10.20 -0.79
C SER A 54 -1.84 -10.24 -2.32
N LEU A 55 -1.10 -9.36 -2.99
CA LEU A 55 -0.96 -9.36 -4.44
C LEU A 55 -0.22 -10.60 -4.94
N ALA A 56 0.86 -11.03 -4.29
CA ALA A 56 1.57 -12.24 -4.64
C ALA A 56 0.65 -13.48 -4.59
N ALA A 57 -0.12 -13.62 -3.51
CA ALA A 57 -1.08 -14.72 -3.38
C ALA A 57 -2.21 -14.66 -4.42
N LEU A 58 -2.65 -13.46 -4.81
CA LEU A 58 -3.64 -13.28 -5.87
C LEU A 58 -3.09 -13.68 -7.23
N LEU A 59 -1.88 -13.22 -7.57
CA LEU A 59 -1.21 -13.54 -8.83
C LEU A 59 -1.01 -15.06 -8.97
N GLU A 60 -0.55 -15.73 -7.91
CA GLU A 60 -0.39 -17.19 -7.90
C GLU A 60 -1.71 -17.90 -8.23
N ARG A 61 -2.83 -17.49 -7.60
CA ARG A 61 -4.17 -18.06 -7.88
C ARG A 61 -4.65 -17.82 -9.30
N LEU A 62 -4.21 -16.75 -9.93
CA LEU A 62 -4.54 -16.40 -11.31
C LEU A 62 -3.57 -17.02 -12.33
N GLY A 63 -2.52 -17.72 -11.89
CA GLY A 63 -1.46 -18.23 -12.76
C GLY A 63 -0.61 -17.13 -13.41
N LEU A 64 -0.55 -15.96 -12.76
CA LEU A 64 0.22 -14.79 -13.18
C LEU A 64 1.47 -14.62 -12.32
N THR A 65 2.38 -13.77 -12.79
CA THR A 65 3.61 -13.42 -12.08
C THR A 65 3.67 -11.92 -11.80
N ARG A 66 4.65 -11.48 -11.03
CA ARG A 66 4.85 -10.04 -10.73
C ARG A 66 5.04 -9.18 -11.98
N GLU A 67 5.59 -9.74 -13.05
CA GLU A 67 5.78 -9.07 -14.34
C GLU A 67 4.46 -8.70 -15.03
N ASN A 68 3.35 -9.35 -14.63
CA ASN A 68 2.00 -9.03 -15.10
C ASN A 68 1.29 -7.99 -14.23
N LEU A 69 1.96 -7.45 -13.21
CA LEU A 69 1.40 -6.51 -12.24
C LEU A 69 1.94 -5.10 -12.47
N MET A 70 1.04 -4.15 -12.64
CA MET A 70 1.31 -2.74 -12.43
C MET A 70 0.67 -2.31 -11.11
N ALA A 71 1.43 -1.62 -10.24
CA ALA A 71 0.92 -1.09 -8.97
C ALA A 71 1.16 0.41 -8.89
N CYS A 72 0.12 1.15 -8.51
CA CYS A 72 0.16 2.60 -8.33
C CYS A 72 -0.11 2.97 -6.86
N GLY A 73 0.54 4.00 -6.35
CA GLY A 73 0.30 4.48 -4.99
C GLY A 73 1.04 5.78 -4.66
N ASP A 74 0.75 6.33 -3.47
CA ASP A 74 1.30 7.60 -3.01
C ASP A 74 1.80 7.58 -1.55
N GLY A 75 1.30 6.66 -0.73
CA GLY A 75 1.63 6.56 0.68
C GLY A 75 2.66 5.49 1.03
N LEU A 76 3.27 5.60 2.22
CA LEU A 76 4.25 4.60 2.72
C LEU A 76 3.69 3.19 2.79
N ASN A 77 2.38 3.04 3.00
CA ASN A 77 1.68 1.76 2.99
C ASN A 77 1.61 1.11 1.59
N ASP A 78 1.90 1.85 0.52
CA ASP A 78 1.94 1.37 -0.87
C ASP A 78 3.35 0.95 -1.31
N ARG A 79 4.38 1.37 -0.57
CA ARG A 79 5.78 1.18 -0.92
C ARG A 79 6.11 -0.28 -1.25
N SER A 80 5.65 -1.23 -0.43
CA SER A 80 5.97 -2.65 -0.63
C SER A 80 5.35 -3.21 -1.91
N MET A 81 4.10 -2.84 -2.23
CA MET A 81 3.46 -3.31 -3.46
C MET A 81 4.06 -2.67 -4.72
N ILE A 82 4.46 -1.39 -4.64
CA ILE A 82 5.15 -0.69 -5.75
C ILE A 82 6.50 -1.35 -6.03
N ALA A 83 7.31 -1.60 -5.00
CA ALA A 83 8.59 -2.27 -5.15
C ALA A 83 8.47 -3.74 -5.60
N TYR A 84 7.35 -4.39 -5.31
CA TYR A 84 7.08 -5.78 -5.70
C TYR A 84 6.64 -5.91 -7.17
N ALA A 85 5.86 -4.96 -7.68
CA ALA A 85 5.25 -5.02 -9.01
C ALA A 85 6.30 -5.12 -10.15
N GLY A 86 5.89 -5.64 -11.29
CA GLY A 86 6.68 -5.59 -12.52
C GLY A 86 6.79 -4.17 -13.09
N VAL A 87 5.76 -3.34 -12.83
CA VAL A 87 5.78 -1.89 -13.07
C VAL A 87 5.25 -1.20 -11.81
N GLY A 88 6.13 -0.62 -11.03
CA GLY A 88 5.81 0.17 -9.85
C GLY A 88 5.69 1.65 -10.19
N VAL A 89 4.55 2.27 -9.90
CA VAL A 89 4.26 3.66 -10.22
C VAL A 89 3.96 4.45 -8.95
N ALA A 90 4.73 5.51 -8.70
CA ALA A 90 4.45 6.49 -7.66
C ALA A 90 3.71 7.70 -8.24
N MET A 91 2.71 8.19 -7.51
CA MET A 91 2.05 9.45 -7.88
C MET A 91 2.98 10.65 -7.66
N GLN A 92 2.73 11.75 -8.39
CA GLN A 92 3.54 12.96 -8.27
C GLN A 92 3.59 13.49 -6.82
N ASN A 93 2.52 13.38 -6.08
CA ASN A 93 2.42 13.78 -4.67
C ASN A 93 2.88 12.69 -3.68
N ALA A 94 3.39 11.55 -4.17
CA ALA A 94 3.86 10.48 -3.30
C ALA A 94 4.99 10.93 -2.36
N GLU A 95 5.08 10.28 -1.20
CA GLU A 95 6.19 10.46 -0.27
C GLU A 95 7.52 10.02 -0.91
N GLN A 96 8.62 10.69 -0.56
CA GLN A 96 9.92 10.44 -1.21
C GLN A 96 10.35 8.96 -1.16
N PRO A 97 10.21 8.22 -0.04
CA PRO A 97 10.57 6.79 -0.02
C PRO A 97 9.74 5.89 -0.95
N VAL A 98 8.55 6.35 -1.36
CA VAL A 98 7.70 5.66 -2.35
C VAL A 98 8.19 5.94 -3.76
N LYS A 99 8.54 7.20 -4.05
CA LYS A 99 9.16 7.58 -5.33
C LYS A 99 10.50 6.89 -5.57
N ASP A 100 11.30 6.75 -4.52
CA ASP A 100 12.64 6.14 -4.61
C ASP A 100 12.61 4.64 -4.98
N CYS A 101 11.49 3.95 -4.75
CA CYS A 101 11.34 2.53 -5.08
C CYS A 101 10.48 2.26 -6.33
N ALA A 102 9.95 3.32 -6.97
CA ALA A 102 9.10 3.20 -8.15
C ALA A 102 9.92 3.18 -9.45
N ASP A 103 9.44 2.46 -10.45
CA ASP A 103 9.99 2.47 -11.82
C ASP A 103 9.60 3.75 -12.57
N TYR A 104 8.47 4.35 -12.19
CA TYR A 104 7.95 5.58 -12.78
C TYR A 104 7.28 6.47 -11.74
N VAL A 105 7.48 7.78 -11.88
CA VAL A 105 6.76 8.79 -11.11
C VAL A 105 5.89 9.57 -12.09
N THR A 106 4.58 9.64 -11.84
CA THR A 106 3.65 10.37 -12.70
C THR A 106 3.90 11.88 -12.65
N THR A 107 3.54 12.60 -13.71
CA THR A 107 3.58 14.06 -13.76
C THR A 107 2.37 14.68 -13.04
N ALA A 108 1.27 13.94 -12.98
CA ALA A 108 0.04 14.28 -12.28
C ALA A 108 -0.03 13.60 -10.90
N ASP A 109 -0.72 14.22 -9.95
CA ASP A 109 -0.96 13.65 -8.63
C ASP A 109 -2.20 12.72 -8.62
N ASN A 110 -2.51 12.17 -7.46
CA ASN A 110 -3.65 11.26 -7.26
C ASN A 110 -5.03 11.94 -7.41
N ASN A 111 -5.10 13.28 -7.42
CA ASN A 111 -6.33 14.05 -7.62
C ASN A 111 -6.48 14.58 -9.05
N HIS A 112 -5.45 14.45 -9.88
CA HIS A 112 -5.37 14.99 -11.24
C HIS A 112 -4.98 13.90 -12.25
N ASP A 113 -5.66 12.75 -12.19
CA ASP A 113 -5.57 11.66 -13.17
C ASP A 113 -4.19 10.97 -13.28
N GLY A 114 -3.34 11.00 -12.22
CA GLY A 114 -2.06 10.32 -12.21
C GLY A 114 -2.14 8.81 -12.51
N VAL A 115 -3.19 8.13 -12.05
CA VAL A 115 -3.42 6.71 -12.38
C VAL A 115 -3.78 6.54 -13.86
N ALA A 116 -4.56 7.44 -14.45
CA ALA A 116 -4.88 7.40 -15.88
C ALA A 116 -3.62 7.56 -16.73
N GLU A 117 -2.73 8.51 -16.38
CA GLU A 117 -1.41 8.67 -17.01
C GLU A 117 -0.61 7.35 -17.01
N ALA A 118 -0.59 6.63 -15.88
CA ALA A 118 0.10 5.35 -15.78
C ALA A 118 -0.53 4.28 -16.69
N VAL A 119 -1.87 4.18 -16.70
CA VAL A 119 -2.61 3.24 -17.54
C VAL A 119 -2.38 3.51 -19.04
N GLU A 120 -2.49 4.76 -19.46
CA GLU A 120 -2.23 5.18 -20.83
C GLU A 120 -0.79 4.85 -21.27
N LYS A 121 0.18 5.12 -20.39
CA LYS A 121 1.58 4.91 -20.66
C LYS A 121 1.98 3.43 -20.77
N PHE A 122 1.46 2.57 -19.89
CA PHE A 122 1.96 1.21 -19.74
C PHE A 122 0.99 0.12 -20.22
N ILE A 123 -0.31 0.41 -20.30
CA ILE A 123 -1.34 -0.58 -20.66
C ILE A 123 -1.96 -0.28 -22.01
N LEU A 124 -2.35 0.98 -22.28
CA LEU A 124 -3.10 1.38 -23.47
C LEU A 124 -2.18 1.87 -24.60
N ARG A 125 -0.91 1.43 -24.67
CA ARG A 125 -0.03 1.82 -25.77
C ARG A 125 -0.67 1.43 -27.08
N GLU A 126 -1.01 2.42 -27.91
CA GLU A 126 -1.21 2.21 -29.33
C GLU A 126 0.18 2.00 -29.95
N ASP A 127 0.36 0.89 -30.68
CA ASP A 127 1.58 0.57 -31.46
C ASP A 127 1.80 1.57 -32.62
#